data_443263d0de041556884ce0510e612a2c
#
_entry.id   443263d0de041556884ce0510e612a2c
#
_cell.length_a   1.000
_cell.length_b   1.000
_cell.length_c   1.000
_cell.angle_alpha   90.00
_cell.angle_beta   90.00
_cell.angle_gamma   90.00
#
_symmetry.space_group_name_H-M   'P 1'
#
loop_
_entity.id
_entity.type
_entity.pdbx_description
1 polymer ?
#
loop_
_entity_poly.entity_id
_entity_poly.type
_entity_poly.pdbx_seq_one_letter_code
_entity_poly.pdbx_strand_id
1 'polypeptide(L)'
;VSAIITYIYADPGVGKTSLGFTADKAISFDFDRGAHRTGELRRGAVVPVQQWADIENIKEQDLAPYNTVVIDTVGAMLESIKTHLLKTANNRQQDGALKLKAQGL
;
A
#
# COMPACT_ATOMS: atom_id res chain seq x y z
N VAL A 1 -18.00 -6.85 16.10
CA VAL A 1 -17.15 -5.63 16.09
C VAL A 1 -17.26 -4.96 14.75
N SER A 2 -17.60 -3.67 14.77
CA SER A 2 -17.73 -2.88 13.56
C SER A 2 -16.41 -2.15 13.27
N ALA A 3 -15.95 -2.22 12.03
CA ALA A 3 -14.83 -1.40 11.57
C ALA A 3 -15.35 -0.03 11.10
N ILE A 4 -14.60 1.02 11.38
CA ILE A 4 -14.90 2.37 10.91
C ILE A 4 -13.91 2.71 9.80
N ILE A 5 -14.43 3.16 8.67
CA ILE A 5 -13.60 3.61 7.55
C ILE A 5 -13.77 5.12 7.42
N THR A 6 -12.64 5.81 7.46
CA THR A 6 -12.62 7.28 7.39
C THR A 6 -11.77 7.71 6.20
N TYR A 7 -12.29 8.63 5.38
CA TYR A 7 -11.54 9.26 4.31
C TYR A 7 -11.15 10.67 4.72
N ILE A 8 -9.88 11.00 4.49
CA ILE A 8 -9.36 12.33 4.78
C ILE A 8 -8.87 12.93 3.46
N TYR A 9 -9.47 14.05 3.08
CA TYR A 9 -9.11 14.81 1.89
C TYR A 9 -8.51 16.13 2.30
N ALA A 10 -7.34 16.44 1.74
CA ALA A 10 -6.70 17.72 1.97
C ALA A 10 -5.66 17.97 0.89
N ASP A 11 -5.32 19.23 0.67
CA ASP A 11 -4.24 19.60 -0.20
C ASP A 11 -2.90 19.11 0.36
N PRO A 12 -1.89 18.86 -0.48
CA PRO A 12 -0.56 18.50 -0.01
C PRO A 12 -0.02 19.53 1.00
N GLY A 13 0.58 19.02 2.06
CA GLY A 13 1.23 19.89 3.05
C GLY A 13 0.35 20.43 4.18
N VAL A 14 -0.94 20.08 4.23
CA VAL A 14 -1.84 20.54 5.29
C VAL A 14 -1.90 19.60 6.51
N GLY A 15 -1.06 18.57 6.54
CA GLY A 15 -0.93 17.74 7.74
C GLY A 15 -1.78 16.49 7.78
N LYS A 16 -2.34 16.02 6.66
CA LYS A 16 -3.16 14.79 6.64
C LYS A 16 -2.39 13.55 7.07
N THR A 17 -1.10 13.42 6.71
CA THR A 17 -0.25 12.32 7.15
C THR A 17 -0.04 12.36 8.66
N SER A 18 0.26 13.54 9.21
CA SER A 18 0.41 13.73 10.65
C SER A 18 -0.87 13.40 11.39
N LEU A 19 -2.02 13.76 10.83
CA LEU A 19 -3.33 13.44 11.42
C LEU A 19 -3.53 11.91 11.49
N GLY A 20 -3.11 11.18 10.45
CA GLY A 20 -3.19 9.72 10.45
C GLY A 20 -2.43 9.09 11.62
N PHE A 21 -1.30 9.66 12.01
CA PHE A 21 -0.52 9.15 13.14
C PHE A 21 -1.14 9.43 14.51
N THR A 22 -2.20 10.20 14.59
CA THR A 22 -2.93 10.43 15.85
C THR A 22 -3.90 9.30 16.18
N ALA A 23 -4.16 8.39 15.25
CA ALA A 23 -5.05 7.27 15.47
C ALA A 23 -4.44 6.27 16.48
N ASP A 24 -5.33 5.54 17.16
CA ASP A 24 -4.92 4.60 18.20
C ASP A 24 -4.17 3.40 17.62
N LYS A 25 -2.96 3.18 18.11
CA LYS A 25 -2.08 2.06 17.70
C LYS A 25 -2.07 1.90 16.18
N ALA A 26 -1.73 2.98 15.48
CA ALA A 26 -1.78 3.01 14.03
C ALA A 26 -0.55 2.37 13.39
N ILE A 27 -0.79 1.63 12.32
CA ILE A 27 0.23 1.26 11.35
C ILE A 27 -0.10 1.95 10.04
N SER A 28 0.87 2.63 9.45
CA SER A 28 0.67 3.36 8.20
C SER A 28 1.38 2.64 7.07
N PHE A 29 0.64 2.37 6.00
CA PHE A 29 1.22 1.89 4.74
C PHE A 29 1.46 3.10 3.85
N ASP A 30 2.73 3.42 3.66
CA ASP A 30 3.16 4.61 2.93
C ASP A 30 3.45 4.25 1.47
N PHE A 31 2.46 4.48 0.60
CA PHE A 31 2.61 4.29 -0.84
C PHE A 31 3.22 5.50 -1.53
N ASP A 32 3.27 6.63 -0.85
CA ASP A 32 3.57 7.93 -1.42
C ASP A 32 4.88 8.51 -0.90
N ARG A 33 5.54 7.78 0.00
CA ARG A 33 6.75 8.22 0.70
C ARG A 33 6.58 9.54 1.46
N GLY A 34 5.32 9.95 1.68
CA GLY A 34 5.02 11.20 2.40
C GLY A 34 5.39 11.15 3.86
N ALA A 35 5.47 9.96 4.47
CA ALA A 35 5.85 9.80 5.86
C ALA A 35 7.24 10.36 6.18
N HIS A 36 8.14 10.39 5.22
CA HIS A 36 9.46 10.98 5.40
C HIS A 36 9.42 12.48 5.68
N ARG A 37 8.33 13.14 5.28
CA ARG A 37 8.15 14.59 5.48
C ARG A 37 7.71 14.94 6.89
N THR A 38 7.16 13.99 7.62
CA THR A 38 6.71 14.25 9.00
C THR A 38 7.85 14.16 10.00
N GLY A 39 8.96 13.49 9.64
CA GLY A 39 10.14 13.42 10.48
C GLY A 39 9.85 13.04 11.92
N GLU A 40 10.26 13.89 12.86
CA GLU A 40 10.11 13.67 14.29
C GLU A 40 8.65 13.71 14.76
N LEU A 41 7.74 14.28 13.96
CA LEU A 41 6.32 14.32 14.30
C LEU A 41 5.64 12.97 14.07
N ARG A 42 6.31 12.06 13.40
CA ARG A 42 5.80 10.72 13.12
C ARG A 42 5.62 9.93 14.40
N ARG A 43 4.42 9.44 14.62
CA ARG A 43 4.07 8.59 15.77
C ARG A 43 3.50 7.27 15.25
N GLY A 44 4.09 6.15 15.69
CA GLY A 44 3.64 4.84 15.30
C GLY A 44 4.48 4.21 14.19
N ALA A 45 4.05 3.04 13.76
CA ALA A 45 4.76 2.26 12.75
C ALA A 45 4.45 2.72 11.34
N VAL A 46 5.47 2.76 10.51
CA VAL A 46 5.34 3.07 9.08
C VAL A 46 5.96 1.96 8.27
N VAL A 47 5.21 1.44 7.31
CA VAL A 47 5.68 0.45 6.35
C VAL A 47 5.75 1.13 4.98
N PRO A 48 6.94 1.40 4.46
CA PRO A 48 7.07 1.91 3.10
C PRO A 48 6.67 0.83 2.11
N VAL A 49 5.82 1.19 1.15
CA VAL A 49 5.32 0.28 0.13
C VAL A 49 5.81 0.77 -1.22
N GLN A 50 6.73 0.04 -1.83
CA GLN A 50 7.26 0.38 -3.14
C GLN A 50 6.47 -0.29 -4.26
N GLN A 51 5.90 -1.46 -3.98
CA GLN A 51 5.12 -2.24 -4.93
C GLN A 51 4.05 -3.04 -4.20
N TRP A 52 3.01 -3.43 -4.91
CA TRP A 52 1.89 -4.14 -4.31
C TRP A 52 2.30 -5.47 -3.65
N ALA A 53 3.31 -6.14 -4.20
CA ALA A 53 3.82 -7.38 -3.63
C ALA A 53 4.29 -7.21 -2.17
N ASP A 54 4.70 -6.02 -1.77
CA ASP A 54 5.09 -5.74 -0.38
C ASP A 54 3.90 -5.91 0.57
N ILE A 55 2.69 -5.55 0.11
CA ILE A 55 1.45 -5.74 0.89
C ILE A 55 1.07 -7.21 0.96
N GLU A 56 1.24 -7.96 -0.12
CA GLU A 56 0.89 -9.38 -0.17
C GLU A 56 1.72 -10.22 0.82
N ASN A 57 2.90 -9.74 1.18
CA ASN A 57 3.77 -10.42 2.15
C ASN A 57 3.40 -10.14 3.60
N ILE A 58 2.47 -9.23 3.86
CA ILE A 58 2.03 -8.91 5.21
C ILE A 58 1.05 -9.97 5.68
N LYS A 59 1.28 -10.47 6.89
CA LYS A 59 0.45 -11.51 7.49
C LYS A 59 -0.48 -10.91 8.53
N GLU A 60 -1.58 -11.57 8.80
CA GLU A 60 -2.53 -11.15 9.83
C GLU A 60 -1.85 -10.94 11.18
N GLN A 61 -0.93 -11.82 11.55
CA GLN A 61 -0.19 -11.71 12.81
C GLN A 61 0.66 -10.44 12.90
N ASP A 62 1.10 -9.90 11.77
CA ASP A 62 1.88 -8.66 11.73
C ASP A 62 1.02 -7.45 12.07
N LEU A 63 -0.29 -7.54 11.85
CA LEU A 63 -1.25 -6.48 12.13
C LEU A 63 -1.89 -6.60 13.51
N ALA A 64 -1.73 -7.73 14.19
CA ALA A 64 -2.39 -7.99 15.47
C ALA A 64 -2.13 -6.92 16.55
N PRO A 65 -0.92 -6.33 16.67
CA PRO A 65 -0.67 -5.29 17.69
C PRO A 65 -1.35 -3.95 17.42
N TYR A 66 -1.93 -3.77 16.24
CA TYR A 66 -2.44 -2.47 15.80
C TYR A 66 -3.97 -2.44 15.79
N ASN A 67 -4.54 -1.28 16.11
CA ASN A 67 -5.99 -1.05 16.08
C ASN A 67 -6.44 -0.27 14.85
N THR A 68 -5.51 0.42 14.19
CA THR A 68 -5.83 1.29 13.06
C THR A 68 -4.84 1.06 11.92
N VAL A 69 -5.37 0.94 10.71
CA VAL A 69 -4.56 0.90 9.49
C VAL A 69 -4.77 2.21 8.74
N VAL A 70 -3.68 2.86 8.43
CA VAL A 70 -3.67 4.11 7.64
C VAL A 70 -3.11 3.80 6.26
N ILE A 71 -3.82 4.20 5.23
CA ILE A 71 -3.35 4.11 3.85
C ILE A 71 -2.98 5.51 3.37
N ASP A 72 -1.76 5.72 3.05
CA ASP A 72 -1.25 7.03 2.63
C ASP A 72 -0.47 6.87 1.31
N THR A 73 -1.07 7.15 0.21
CA THR A 73 -2.41 7.62 -0.06
C THR A 73 -3.20 6.56 -0.84
N VAL A 74 -4.54 6.68 -0.85
CA VAL A 74 -5.40 5.75 -1.59
C VAL A 74 -5.10 5.81 -3.08
N GLY A 75 -4.87 7.00 -3.63
CA GLY A 75 -4.50 7.15 -5.04
C GLY A 75 -3.22 6.41 -5.39
N ALA A 76 -2.18 6.55 -4.59
CA ALA A 76 -0.92 5.85 -4.79
C ALA A 76 -1.09 4.32 -4.62
N MET A 77 -1.93 3.89 -3.68
CA MET A 77 -2.26 2.48 -3.52
C MET A 77 -2.91 1.92 -4.78
N LEU A 78 -3.90 2.62 -5.35
CA LEU A 78 -4.60 2.19 -6.56
C LEU A 78 -3.64 2.08 -7.75
N GLU A 79 -2.71 3.01 -7.90
CA GLU A 79 -1.68 2.94 -8.94
C GLU A 79 -0.76 1.73 -8.74
N SER A 80 -0.42 1.41 -7.51
CA SER A 80 0.39 0.25 -7.17
C SER A 80 -0.32 -1.06 -7.57
N ILE A 81 -1.61 -1.16 -7.29
CA ILE A 81 -2.44 -2.31 -7.67
C ILE A 81 -2.50 -2.44 -9.20
N LYS A 82 -2.75 -1.33 -9.89
CA LYS A 82 -2.83 -1.28 -11.35
C LYS A 82 -1.52 -1.76 -11.98
N THR A 83 -0.39 -1.28 -11.50
CA THR A 83 0.93 -1.69 -11.98
C THR A 83 1.15 -3.18 -11.78
N HIS A 84 0.78 -3.71 -10.63
CA HIS A 84 0.89 -5.13 -10.31
C HIS A 84 0.06 -5.99 -11.27
N LEU A 85 -1.18 -5.60 -11.52
CA LEU A 85 -2.07 -6.31 -12.43
C LEU A 85 -1.54 -6.32 -13.86
N LEU A 86 -0.99 -5.21 -14.33
CA LEU A 86 -0.39 -5.12 -15.66
C LEU A 86 0.84 -6.02 -15.79
N LYS A 87 1.71 -6.06 -14.80
CA LYS A 87 2.87 -6.95 -14.79
C LYS A 87 2.44 -8.41 -14.82
N THR A 88 1.45 -8.78 -14.03
CA THR A 88 0.92 -10.15 -13.99
C THR A 88 0.33 -10.55 -15.34
N ALA A 89 -0.43 -9.66 -15.98
CA ALA A 89 -0.99 -9.93 -17.31
C ALA A 89 0.10 -10.09 -18.36
N ASN A 90 1.13 -9.23 -18.36
CA ASN A 90 2.25 -9.32 -19.30
C ASN A 90 3.03 -10.63 -19.11
N ASN A 91 3.27 -11.04 -17.89
CA ASN A 91 3.95 -12.29 -17.59
C ASN A 91 3.15 -13.49 -18.11
N ARG A 92 1.83 -13.48 -17.93
CA ARG A 92 0.95 -14.55 -18.47
C ARG A 92 0.99 -14.61 -19.98
N GLN A 93 1.01 -13.47 -20.66
CA GLN A 93 1.12 -13.40 -22.11
C GLN A 93 2.45 -13.97 -22.60
N GLN A 94 3.55 -13.62 -21.94
CA GLN A 94 4.87 -14.15 -22.27
C GLN A 94 4.93 -15.66 -22.06
N ASP A 95 4.40 -16.16 -20.96
CA ASP A 95 4.34 -17.61 -20.69
C ASP A 95 3.52 -18.33 -21.74
N GLY A 96 2.37 -17.78 -22.15
CA GLY A 96 1.53 -18.32 -23.20
C GLY A 96 2.26 -18.37 -24.53
N ALA A 97 2.96 -17.31 -24.90
CA ALA A 97 3.74 -17.25 -26.14
C ALA A 97 4.88 -18.29 -26.14
N LEU A 98 5.56 -18.45 -25.01
CA LEU A 98 6.63 -19.45 -24.87
C LEU A 98 6.09 -20.87 -24.99
N LYS A 99 4.93 -21.15 -24.42
CA LYS A 99 4.27 -22.47 -24.53
C LYS A 99 3.89 -22.79 -25.96
N LEU A 100 3.31 -21.84 -26.67
CA LEU A 100 2.95 -22.00 -28.07
C LEU A 100 4.19 -22.27 -28.93
N LYS A 101 5.27 -21.55 -28.68
CA LYS A 101 6.53 -21.73 -29.38
C LYS A 101 7.12 -23.12 -29.13
N ALA A 102 7.06 -23.60 -27.90
CA ALA A 102 7.53 -24.96 -27.54
C ALA A 102 6.71 -26.05 -28.21
N GLN A 103 5.45 -25.78 -28.52
CA GLN A 103 4.57 -26.69 -29.22
C GLN A 103 4.72 -26.66 -30.75
N GLY A 104 5.60 -25.81 -31.25
CA GLY A 104 5.81 -25.68 -32.70
C GLY A 104 4.74 -24.86 -33.42
N LEU A 105 4.00 -24.06 -32.65
CA LEU A 105 2.95 -23.18 -33.19
C LEU A 105 3.46 -21.69 -33.30
#